data_01533318a4105d9abd44d71fb73825f0
#
_entry.id   01533318a4105d9abd44d71fb73825f0
#
_cell.length_a   1.000
_cell.length_b   1.000
_cell.length_c   1.000
_cell.angle_alpha   90.00
_cell.angle_beta   90.00
_cell.angle_gamma   90.00
#
_symmetry.space_group_name_H-M   'P 1'
#
loop_
_entity.id
_entity.type
_entity.pdbx_description
1 polymer ?
#
loop_
_entity_poly.entity_id
_entity_poly.type
_entity_poly.pdbx_seq_one_letter_code
_entity_poly.pdbx_strand_id
1 'polypeptide(L)'
;MSTDTPVLDTIVDITTASIEHNSVSPRDFMLARLAALIAVDAPPASYLANAPAAQQAGLTSQDVEGVMIAIAPVVGTPRVVAAAGHILRALGFAIAVGDAEMAEEADS
;
A
#
# COMPACT_ATOMS: atom_id res chain seq x y z
N MET A 1 17.77 15.07 -10.08
CA MET A 1 17.23 13.71 -10.05
C MET A 1 18.30 12.73 -10.49
N SER A 2 18.40 11.60 -9.84
CA SER A 2 19.40 10.59 -10.16
C SER A 2 19.11 9.95 -11.52
N THR A 3 20.16 9.79 -12.36
CA THR A 3 20.05 9.06 -13.62
C THR A 3 20.27 7.56 -13.44
N ASP A 4 20.56 7.11 -12.20
CA ASP A 4 20.84 5.73 -11.88
C ASP A 4 19.60 4.88 -11.67
N THR A 5 18.40 5.51 -11.57
CA THR A 5 17.13 4.84 -11.31
C THR A 5 16.03 5.33 -12.25
N PRO A 6 16.18 5.23 -13.57
CA PRO A 6 15.20 5.79 -14.51
C PRO A 6 13.82 5.13 -14.41
N VAL A 7 13.76 3.82 -14.14
CA VAL A 7 12.47 3.13 -13.96
C VAL A 7 11.76 3.65 -12.72
N LEU A 8 12.48 3.73 -11.62
CA LEU A 8 11.92 4.20 -10.35
C LEU A 8 11.47 5.67 -10.46
N ASP A 9 12.28 6.51 -11.10
CA ASP A 9 11.95 7.92 -11.32
C ASP A 9 10.66 8.06 -12.15
N THR A 10 10.49 7.24 -13.18
CA THR A 10 9.29 7.23 -14.02
C THR A 10 8.07 6.82 -13.21
N ILE A 11 8.19 5.79 -12.36
CA ILE A 11 7.10 5.34 -11.49
C ILE A 11 6.70 6.45 -10.51
N VAL A 12 7.66 7.14 -9.93
CA VAL A 12 7.40 8.27 -9.02
C VAL A 12 6.67 9.39 -9.76
N ASP A 13 7.08 9.72 -10.99
CA ASP A 13 6.43 10.75 -11.80
C ASP A 13 4.98 10.37 -12.12
N ILE A 14 4.72 9.13 -12.51
CA ILE A 14 3.37 8.63 -12.79
C ILE A 14 2.50 8.72 -11.54
N THR A 15 3.03 8.29 -10.40
CA THR A 15 2.32 8.32 -9.12
C THR A 15 1.98 9.76 -8.72
N THR A 16 2.94 10.68 -8.85
CA THR A 16 2.74 12.09 -8.55
C THR A 16 1.65 12.69 -9.45
N ALA A 17 1.72 12.42 -10.75
CA ALA A 17 0.69 12.89 -11.69
C ALA A 17 -0.69 12.33 -11.35
N SER A 18 -0.76 11.06 -10.97
CA SER A 18 -2.01 10.42 -10.56
C SER A 18 -2.63 11.12 -9.34
N ILE A 19 -1.81 11.47 -8.36
CA ILE A 19 -2.27 12.18 -7.16
C ILE A 19 -2.73 13.60 -7.53
N GLU A 20 -1.95 14.33 -8.32
CA GLU A 20 -2.24 15.72 -8.68
C GLU A 20 -3.50 15.88 -9.52
N HIS A 21 -3.76 14.95 -10.44
CA HIS A 21 -4.89 15.01 -11.34
C HIS A 21 -6.14 14.28 -10.84
N ASN A 22 -6.11 13.77 -9.63
CA ASN A 22 -7.21 13.01 -9.06
C ASN A 22 -8.31 13.93 -8.54
N SER A 23 -9.57 13.58 -8.86
CA SER A 23 -10.74 14.36 -8.44
C SER A 23 -11.47 13.76 -7.24
N VAL A 24 -11.07 12.56 -6.78
CA VAL A 24 -11.72 11.92 -5.63
C VAL A 24 -10.98 12.27 -4.33
N SER A 25 -11.62 12.01 -3.20
CA SER A 25 -11.01 12.26 -1.90
C SER A 25 -9.76 11.40 -1.71
N PRO A 26 -8.81 11.82 -0.84
CA PRO A 26 -7.65 10.98 -0.52
C PRO A 26 -8.03 9.59 -0.02
N ARG A 27 -9.10 9.48 0.76
CA ARG A 27 -9.60 8.20 1.26
C ARG A 27 -10.08 7.31 0.12
N ASP A 28 -10.92 7.84 -0.77
CA ASP A 28 -11.45 7.09 -1.91
C ASP A 28 -10.34 6.69 -2.87
N PHE A 29 -9.39 7.59 -3.10
CA PHE A 29 -8.19 7.30 -3.90
C PHE A 29 -7.44 6.09 -3.35
N MET A 30 -7.20 6.04 -2.05
CA MET A 30 -6.46 4.94 -1.44
C MET A 30 -7.25 3.63 -1.40
N LEU A 31 -8.58 3.70 -1.24
CA LEU A 31 -9.43 2.51 -1.35
C LEU A 31 -9.37 1.92 -2.76
N ALA A 32 -9.46 2.77 -3.79
CA ALA A 32 -9.36 2.34 -5.18
C ALA A 32 -7.99 1.73 -5.49
N ARG A 33 -6.93 2.37 -5.00
CA ARG A 33 -5.56 1.89 -5.19
C ARG A 33 -5.34 0.53 -4.53
N LEU A 34 -5.84 0.36 -3.31
CA LEU A 34 -5.76 -0.93 -2.60
C LEU A 34 -6.49 -2.04 -3.37
N ALA A 35 -7.69 -1.76 -3.86
CA ALA A 35 -8.44 -2.73 -4.66
C ALA A 35 -7.67 -3.14 -5.92
N ALA A 36 -7.03 -2.17 -6.59
CA ALA A 36 -6.22 -2.44 -7.77
C ALA A 36 -4.98 -3.29 -7.45
N LEU A 37 -4.30 -3.00 -6.34
CA LEU A 37 -3.13 -3.77 -5.91
C LEU A 37 -3.51 -5.23 -5.66
N ILE A 38 -4.63 -5.47 -5.02
CA ILE A 38 -5.13 -6.82 -4.78
C ILE A 38 -5.46 -7.52 -6.10
N ALA A 39 -6.15 -6.81 -6.99
CA ALA A 39 -6.59 -7.36 -8.28
C ALA A 39 -5.42 -7.79 -9.17
N VAL A 40 -4.31 -7.04 -9.15
CA VAL A 40 -3.12 -7.36 -9.96
C VAL A 40 -2.13 -8.27 -9.25
N ASP A 41 -2.46 -8.72 -8.04
CA ASP A 41 -1.58 -9.57 -7.22
C ASP A 41 -0.23 -8.90 -6.94
N ALA A 42 -0.28 -7.67 -6.45
CA ALA A 42 0.92 -6.91 -6.15
C ALA A 42 1.77 -7.56 -5.05
N PRO A 43 3.09 -7.47 -5.12
CA PRO A 43 3.98 -8.03 -4.10
C PRO A 43 3.92 -7.22 -2.79
N PRO A 44 4.42 -7.78 -1.67
CA PRO A 44 4.41 -7.08 -0.38
C PRO A 44 5.03 -5.68 -0.41
N ALA A 45 6.07 -5.47 -1.24
CA ALA A 45 6.73 -4.17 -1.38
C ALA A 45 5.76 -3.07 -1.84
N SER A 46 4.80 -3.40 -2.70
CA SER A 46 3.81 -2.42 -3.18
C SER A 46 2.87 -1.98 -2.06
N TYR A 47 2.46 -2.90 -1.20
CA TYR A 47 1.63 -2.55 -0.05
C TYR A 47 2.42 -1.71 0.95
N LEU A 48 3.68 -2.08 1.20
CA LEU A 48 4.55 -1.33 2.09
C LEU A 48 4.75 0.11 1.60
N ALA A 49 4.98 0.28 0.30
CA ALA A 49 5.18 1.61 -0.30
C ALA A 49 3.95 2.51 -0.17
N ASN A 50 2.75 1.93 -0.17
CA ASN A 50 1.49 2.67 -0.07
C ASN A 50 0.99 2.85 1.37
N ALA A 51 1.60 2.18 2.35
CA ALA A 51 1.13 2.20 3.73
C ALA A 51 1.09 3.60 4.35
N PRO A 52 2.12 4.46 4.20
CA PRO A 52 2.08 5.81 4.78
C PRO A 52 0.93 6.64 4.23
N ALA A 53 0.69 6.60 2.91
CA ALA A 53 -0.40 7.34 2.29
C ALA A 53 -1.78 6.82 2.74
N ALA A 54 -1.92 5.51 2.89
CA ALA A 54 -3.15 4.91 3.39
C ALA A 54 -3.43 5.35 4.83
N GLN A 55 -2.40 5.38 5.66
CA GLN A 55 -2.51 5.81 7.05
C GLN A 55 -2.90 7.28 7.14
N GLN A 56 -2.27 8.14 6.34
CA GLN A 56 -2.59 9.56 6.27
C GLN A 56 -4.02 9.80 5.79
N ALA A 57 -4.52 8.96 4.89
CA ALA A 57 -5.89 9.03 4.40
C ALA A 57 -6.93 8.46 5.38
N GLY A 58 -6.47 7.91 6.50
CA GLY A 58 -7.33 7.39 7.56
C GLY A 58 -7.87 5.99 7.31
N LEU A 59 -7.24 5.19 6.46
CA LEU A 59 -7.65 3.81 6.26
C LEU A 59 -7.39 2.97 7.49
N THR A 60 -8.37 2.16 7.87
CA THR A 60 -8.29 1.25 9.01
C THR A 60 -8.22 -0.20 8.51
N SER A 61 -7.94 -1.12 9.44
CA SER A 61 -7.98 -2.55 9.11
C SER A 61 -9.37 -2.99 8.64
N GLN A 62 -10.42 -2.38 9.16
CA GLN A 62 -11.79 -2.65 8.71
C GLN A 62 -11.99 -2.20 7.26
N ASP A 63 -11.38 -1.09 6.86
CA ASP A 63 -11.43 -0.62 5.48
C ASP A 63 -10.76 -1.62 4.54
N VAL A 64 -9.61 -2.15 4.94
CA VAL A 64 -8.89 -3.18 4.17
C VAL A 64 -9.74 -4.43 4.00
N GLU A 65 -10.35 -4.91 5.09
CA GLU A 65 -11.28 -6.04 5.05
C GLU A 65 -12.46 -5.77 4.13
N GLY A 66 -13.03 -4.57 4.23
CA GLY A 66 -14.16 -4.16 3.39
C GLY A 66 -13.81 -4.17 1.90
N VAL A 67 -12.63 -3.70 1.54
CA VAL A 67 -12.16 -3.74 0.15
C VAL A 67 -12.03 -5.19 -0.32
N MET A 68 -11.43 -6.06 0.50
CA MET A 68 -11.29 -7.49 0.15
C MET A 68 -12.65 -8.14 -0.09
N ILE A 69 -13.63 -7.87 0.77
CA ILE A 69 -14.98 -8.39 0.64
C ILE A 69 -15.64 -7.86 -0.64
N ALA A 70 -15.49 -6.56 -0.90
CA ALA A 70 -16.11 -5.91 -2.05
C ALA A 70 -15.62 -6.48 -3.38
N ILE A 71 -14.32 -6.78 -3.49
CA ILE A 71 -13.73 -7.21 -4.76
C ILE A 71 -13.66 -8.73 -4.92
N ALA A 72 -13.87 -9.50 -3.85
CA ALA A 72 -13.75 -10.95 -3.89
C ALA A 72 -14.60 -11.61 -5.01
N PRO A 73 -15.85 -11.20 -5.24
CA PRO A 73 -16.64 -11.78 -6.34
C PRO A 73 -16.07 -11.46 -7.73
N VAL A 74 -15.28 -10.41 -7.85
CA VAL A 74 -14.70 -9.97 -9.14
C VAL A 74 -13.37 -10.67 -9.42
N VAL A 75 -12.48 -10.70 -8.41
CA VAL A 75 -11.10 -11.16 -8.59
C VAL A 75 -10.88 -12.61 -8.19
N GLY A 76 -11.77 -13.18 -7.40
CA GLY A 76 -11.70 -14.56 -6.94
C GLY A 76 -10.99 -14.75 -5.61
N THR A 77 -11.40 -15.78 -4.88
CA THR A 77 -10.91 -16.11 -3.55
C THR A 77 -9.39 -16.30 -3.48
N PRO A 78 -8.74 -17.04 -4.41
CA PRO A 78 -7.29 -17.24 -4.32
C PRO A 78 -6.51 -15.93 -4.32
N ARG A 79 -6.96 -14.96 -5.09
CA ARG A 79 -6.29 -13.65 -5.18
C ARG A 79 -6.43 -12.86 -3.87
N VAL A 80 -7.60 -12.92 -3.26
CA VAL A 80 -7.85 -12.23 -1.97
C VAL A 80 -7.03 -12.88 -0.87
N VAL A 81 -6.94 -14.20 -0.83
CA VAL A 81 -6.11 -14.92 0.16
C VAL A 81 -4.64 -14.57 0.00
N ALA A 82 -4.14 -14.54 -1.24
CA ALA A 82 -2.75 -14.15 -1.53
C ALA A 82 -2.48 -12.71 -1.07
N ALA A 83 -3.40 -11.80 -1.36
CA ALA A 83 -3.28 -10.39 -0.93
C ALA A 83 -3.23 -10.27 0.59
N ALA A 84 -4.06 -11.00 1.32
CA ALA A 84 -4.04 -11.00 2.78
C ALA A 84 -2.65 -11.40 3.31
N GLY A 85 -2.04 -12.43 2.73
CA GLY A 85 -0.68 -12.85 3.09
C GLY A 85 0.36 -11.77 2.78
N HIS A 86 0.28 -11.11 1.63
CA HIS A 86 1.20 -10.06 1.23
C HIS A 86 1.07 -8.83 2.14
N ILE A 87 -0.15 -8.45 2.50
CA ILE A 87 -0.41 -7.32 3.40
C ILE A 87 0.16 -7.61 4.79
N LEU A 88 -0.04 -8.82 5.30
CA LEU A 88 0.51 -9.22 6.60
C LEU A 88 2.04 -9.18 6.60
N ARG A 89 2.70 -9.59 5.53
CA ARG A 89 4.16 -9.50 5.42
C ARG A 89 4.63 -8.06 5.40
N ALA A 90 3.95 -7.19 4.65
CA ALA A 90 4.28 -5.77 4.58
C ALA A 90 4.11 -5.12 5.96
N LEU A 91 3.02 -5.42 6.67
CA LEU A 91 2.76 -4.89 8.00
C LEU A 91 3.79 -5.40 9.01
N GLY A 92 4.12 -6.70 8.95
CA GLY A 92 5.14 -7.30 9.80
C GLY A 92 6.51 -6.64 9.63
N PHE A 93 6.89 -6.35 8.38
CA PHE A 93 8.14 -5.64 8.09
C PHE A 93 8.12 -4.23 8.66
N ALA A 94 7.01 -3.50 8.49
CA ALA A 94 6.86 -2.14 9.01
C ALA A 94 6.95 -2.11 10.54
N ILE A 95 6.35 -3.08 11.22
CA ILE A 95 6.43 -3.21 12.68
C ILE A 95 7.87 -3.46 13.10
N ALA A 96 8.59 -4.37 12.43
CA ALA A 96 9.96 -4.69 12.76
C ALA A 96 10.89 -3.49 12.62
N VAL A 97 10.72 -2.70 11.56
CA VAL A 97 11.48 -1.46 11.35
C VAL A 97 11.17 -0.45 12.45
N GLY A 98 9.90 -0.27 12.78
CA GLY A 98 9.47 0.64 13.85
C GLY A 98 10.06 0.25 15.20
N ASP A 99 10.04 -1.04 15.54
CA ASP A 99 10.63 -1.55 16.78
C ASP A 99 12.15 -1.31 16.82
N ALA A 100 12.84 -1.48 15.70
CA ALA A 100 14.28 -1.22 15.62
C ALA A 100 14.61 0.25 15.84
N GLU A 101 13.81 1.15 15.24
CA GLU A 101 13.98 2.59 15.42
C GLU A 101 13.74 3.01 16.88
N MET A 102 12.71 2.46 17.50
CA MET A 102 12.41 2.73 18.91
C MET A 102 13.54 2.22 19.83
N ALA A 103 14.14 1.08 19.53
CA ALA A 103 15.27 0.55 20.28
C ALA A 103 16.49 1.45 20.17
N GLU A 104 16.77 2.01 18.98
CA GLU A 104 17.87 2.96 18.78
C GLU A 104 17.64 4.24 19.58
N GLU A 105 16.42 4.76 19.59
CA GLU A 105 16.07 5.95 20.37
C GLU A 105 16.23 5.71 21.88
N ALA A 106 15.88 4.51 22.35
CA ALA A 106 16.01 4.16 23.76
C ALA A 106 17.46 4.08 24.21
N ASP A 107 18.38 3.70 23.29
CA ASP A 107 19.82 3.57 23.57
C ASP A 107 20.59 4.88 23.44
N SER A 108 19.98 5.92 22.90
CA SER A 108 20.65 7.22 22.66
C SER A 108 20.60 8.20 23.81
#